data_dfc39f861cfe52c8eac749c90fe7c494
#
_entry.id   dfc39f861cfe52c8eac749c90fe7c494
#
_cell.length_a   1.000
_cell.length_b   1.000
_cell.length_c   1.000
_cell.angle_alpha   90.00
_cell.angle_beta   90.00
_cell.angle_gamma   90.00
#
_symmetry.space_group_name_H-M   'P 1'
#
loop_
_entity.id
_entity.type
_entity.pdbx_description
1 polymer ?
#
loop_
_entity_poly.entity_id
_entity_poly.type
_entity_poly.pdbx_seq_one_letter_code
_entity_poly.pdbx_strand_id
1 'polypeptide(L)'
;MPVRYLLAAFPAVLLLAAACGGDSGDKKAADASSTAGPTVTEAQARQTATAKSLEQPSVPDQPLPTPTKVADDGIVLQVIGANAYTPTLAEFKTLPTAEIRVGGQAYSGVTLATLAEKSKAATGVAATLDGVRPDGKRQGAVRFPLGDVASTTVLVLAPDGQLSVASTWIPKEQWLIRVTSVAFR
;
A
#
# COMPACT_ATOMS: atom_id res chain seq x y z
N MET A 1 -3.32 34.79 30.25
CA MET A 1 -2.05 34.05 30.25
C MET A 1 -1.57 34.00 28.81
N PRO A 2 -0.41 34.57 28.47
CA PRO A 2 0.03 34.67 27.07
C PRO A 2 0.71 33.40 26.63
N VAL A 3 0.28 32.85 25.50
CA VAL A 3 0.88 31.73 24.79
C VAL A 3 2.11 32.21 24.03
N ARG A 4 3.28 31.67 24.37
CA ARG A 4 4.54 31.96 23.69
C ARG A 4 4.69 31.05 22.46
N TYR A 5 4.69 31.65 21.28
CA TYR A 5 5.07 30.96 20.04
C TYR A 5 6.59 30.83 19.99
N LEU A 6 7.06 29.58 19.91
CA LEU A 6 8.46 29.25 19.66
C LEU A 6 8.63 29.02 18.15
N LEU A 7 9.22 30.01 17.48
CA LEU A 7 9.68 29.89 16.10
C LEU A 7 10.97 29.05 16.09
N ALA A 8 10.93 27.87 15.53
CA ALA A 8 12.10 27.07 15.21
C ALA A 8 12.52 27.34 13.77
N ALA A 9 13.65 28.01 13.59
CA ALA A 9 14.30 28.25 12.32
C ALA A 9 15.00 26.97 11.85
N PHE A 10 14.68 26.51 10.64
CA PHE A 10 15.43 25.45 9.95
C PHE A 10 16.53 26.06 9.09
N PRO A 11 17.78 25.62 9.20
CA PRO A 11 18.83 25.99 8.27
C PRO A 11 18.74 25.16 7.00
N ALA A 12 18.67 25.84 5.85
CA ALA A 12 18.84 25.27 4.53
C ALA A 12 20.32 24.84 4.34
N VAL A 13 20.55 23.57 4.11
CA VAL A 13 21.85 23.06 3.65
C VAL A 13 21.82 22.89 2.15
N LEU A 14 22.49 23.79 1.47
CA LEU A 14 22.76 23.78 0.04
C LEU A 14 24.02 22.95 -0.19
N LEU A 15 23.94 21.80 -0.82
CA LEU A 15 25.09 21.02 -1.30
C LEU A 15 25.13 21.07 -2.82
N LEU A 16 25.98 21.97 -3.32
CA LEU A 16 26.53 21.91 -4.68
C LEU A 16 27.63 20.84 -4.72
N ALA A 17 27.55 19.92 -5.63
CA ALA A 17 28.69 19.16 -6.10
C ALA A 17 28.74 19.23 -7.61
N ALA A 18 29.65 20.02 -8.11
CA ALA A 18 30.10 20.06 -9.48
C ALA A 18 31.24 19.06 -9.66
N ALA A 19 31.39 18.61 -10.88
CA ALA A 19 32.68 18.51 -11.53
C ALA A 19 32.83 17.26 -12.36
N CYS A 20 33.03 17.49 -13.64
CA CYS A 20 34.33 17.39 -14.35
C CYS A 20 34.85 15.96 -14.44
N GLY A 21 35.14 15.52 -15.61
CA GLY A 21 35.84 15.81 -16.79
C GLY A 21 36.07 14.50 -17.47
N GLY A 22 35.99 14.36 -18.80
CA GLY A 22 37.08 14.65 -19.66
C GLY A 22 38.13 13.58 -19.65
N ASP A 23 38.20 12.74 -20.67
CA ASP A 23 39.36 12.79 -21.53
C ASP A 23 39.26 11.87 -22.76
N SER A 24 39.83 12.34 -23.82
CA SER A 24 39.92 11.77 -25.12
C SER A 24 40.99 10.65 -25.20
N GLY A 25 40.71 9.63 -25.97
CA GLY A 25 41.72 8.61 -26.31
C GLY A 25 41.42 7.91 -27.62
N ASP A 26 41.97 8.48 -28.67
CA ASP A 26 42.04 7.91 -30.05
C ASP A 26 42.76 6.55 -30.05
N LYS A 27 42.29 5.70 -30.93
CA LYS A 27 42.98 4.93 -31.95
C LYS A 27 42.60 3.46 -32.05
N LYS A 28 42.14 3.19 -33.23
CA LYS A 28 42.63 2.28 -34.28
C LYS A 28 41.90 0.97 -34.48
N ALA A 29 41.43 0.96 -35.73
CA ALA A 29 40.77 -0.09 -36.47
C ALA A 29 41.43 -1.49 -36.37
N ALA A 30 40.59 -2.50 -36.46
CA ALA A 30 40.62 -3.66 -37.39
C ALA A 30 39.39 -4.56 -37.08
N ASP A 31 38.48 -4.55 -37.95
CA ASP A 31 38.07 -5.59 -38.92
C ASP A 31 37.49 -6.89 -38.35
N ALA A 32 36.37 -7.19 -38.93
CA ALA A 32 35.79 -8.50 -39.22
C ALA A 32 34.68 -9.08 -38.33
N SER A 33 33.57 -9.15 -39.02
CA SER A 33 32.59 -10.26 -39.10
C SER A 33 31.47 -10.33 -38.03
N SER A 34 30.36 -9.75 -38.43
CA SER A 34 29.06 -10.39 -38.64
C SER A 34 28.70 -11.55 -37.70
N THR A 35 27.82 -11.28 -36.79
CA THR A 35 26.63 -12.13 -36.57
C THR A 35 25.55 -11.28 -35.91
N ALA A 36 24.49 -10.99 -36.64
CA ALA A 36 23.32 -10.30 -36.14
C ALA A 36 22.56 -11.21 -35.15
N GLY A 37 22.73 -10.93 -33.88
CA GLY A 37 21.80 -11.41 -32.87
C GLY A 37 20.76 -10.31 -32.59
N PRO A 38 19.48 -10.64 -32.39
CA PRO A 38 18.47 -9.61 -32.15
C PRO A 38 18.78 -8.94 -30.81
N THR A 39 19.14 -7.67 -30.89
CA THR A 39 19.27 -6.78 -29.74
C THR A 39 17.87 -6.60 -29.13
N VAL A 40 17.54 -7.41 -28.15
CA VAL A 40 16.39 -7.15 -27.29
C VAL A 40 16.71 -5.89 -26.51
N THR A 41 16.10 -4.80 -26.92
CA THR A 41 16.31 -3.49 -26.30
C THR A 41 15.90 -3.58 -24.83
N GLU A 42 16.83 -3.34 -23.94
CA GLU A 42 16.69 -3.36 -22.47
C GLU A 42 15.54 -2.46 -21.94
N ALA A 43 14.97 -1.62 -22.80
CA ALA A 43 13.81 -0.80 -22.51
C ALA A 43 12.47 -1.58 -22.44
N GLN A 44 12.39 -2.77 -23.04
CA GLN A 44 11.17 -3.61 -22.99
C GLN A 44 11.14 -4.55 -21.79
N ALA A 45 12.26 -4.79 -21.12
CA ALA A 45 12.31 -5.63 -19.92
C ALA A 45 11.78 -4.92 -18.68
N ARG A 46 11.63 -3.61 -18.69
CA ARG A 46 11.13 -2.84 -17.52
C ARG A 46 9.62 -2.64 -17.48
N GLN A 47 8.90 -2.96 -18.55
CA GLN A 47 7.43 -2.78 -18.60
C GLN A 47 6.63 -4.04 -18.24
N THR A 48 7.27 -5.17 -18.01
CA THR A 48 6.59 -6.43 -17.68
C THR A 48 6.76 -6.84 -16.22
N ALA A 49 7.33 -5.99 -15.37
CA ALA A 49 7.21 -6.11 -13.93
C ALA A 49 5.90 -5.47 -13.43
N THR A 50 4.82 -5.70 -14.14
CA THR A 50 3.47 -5.52 -13.63
C THR A 50 3.36 -6.44 -12.42
N ALA A 51 3.12 -5.85 -11.26
CA ALA A 51 2.95 -6.52 -9.99
C ALA A 51 2.14 -7.82 -10.18
N LYS A 52 2.85 -8.94 -10.27
CA LYS A 52 2.23 -10.26 -10.28
C LYS A 52 1.71 -10.46 -8.87
N SER A 53 0.46 -10.02 -8.65
CA SER A 53 -0.29 -10.40 -7.46
C SER A 53 -0.14 -11.92 -7.32
N LEU A 54 0.44 -12.35 -6.22
CA LEU A 54 0.44 -13.77 -5.88
C LEU A 54 -1.02 -14.12 -5.57
N GLU A 55 -1.76 -14.46 -6.61
CA GLU A 55 -3.15 -14.89 -6.50
C GLU A 55 -3.18 -16.11 -5.60
N GLN A 56 -3.62 -15.87 -4.37
CA GLN A 56 -3.91 -16.96 -3.44
C GLN A 56 -5.10 -17.73 -3.99
N PRO A 57 -5.10 -19.08 -3.98
CA PRO A 57 -6.17 -19.88 -4.54
C PRO A 57 -7.51 -19.46 -3.95
N SER A 58 -8.47 -19.21 -4.85
CA SER A 58 -9.84 -18.81 -4.51
C SER A 58 -10.47 -19.84 -3.57
N VAL A 59 -10.87 -19.38 -2.40
CA VAL A 59 -11.72 -20.19 -1.51
C VAL A 59 -13.03 -20.47 -2.25
N PRO A 60 -13.57 -21.73 -2.24
CA PRO A 60 -14.81 -22.05 -2.93
C PRO A 60 -15.97 -21.17 -2.49
N ASP A 61 -16.89 -20.89 -3.42
CA ASP A 61 -18.10 -20.09 -3.27
C ASP A 61 -18.92 -20.45 -2.01
N GLN A 62 -18.57 -19.86 -0.89
CA GLN A 62 -19.47 -19.83 0.26
C GLN A 62 -20.39 -18.60 0.13
N PRO A 63 -21.70 -18.76 0.36
CA PRO A 63 -22.61 -17.63 0.37
C PRO A 63 -22.15 -16.62 1.41
N LEU A 64 -21.95 -15.37 0.95
CA LEU A 64 -21.49 -14.29 1.82
C LEU A 64 -22.57 -13.97 2.85
N PRO A 65 -22.21 -13.82 4.12
CA PRO A 65 -23.17 -13.43 5.15
C PRO A 65 -23.76 -12.06 4.80
N THR A 66 -25.05 -11.92 5.03
CA THR A 66 -25.77 -10.65 4.84
C THR A 66 -25.09 -9.56 5.68
N PRO A 67 -24.84 -8.37 5.12
CA PRO A 67 -24.19 -7.29 5.86
C PRO A 67 -25.05 -6.88 7.06
N THR A 68 -24.51 -7.12 8.26
CA THR A 68 -25.13 -6.68 9.51
C THR A 68 -24.39 -5.45 9.99
N LYS A 69 -25.12 -4.44 10.49
CA LYS A 69 -24.51 -3.27 11.11
C LYS A 69 -23.68 -3.70 12.32
N VAL A 70 -22.43 -3.26 12.36
CA VAL A 70 -21.52 -3.56 13.47
C VAL A 70 -21.88 -2.67 14.66
N ALA A 71 -22.03 -3.27 15.85
CA ALA A 71 -22.22 -2.54 17.10
C ALA A 71 -20.91 -1.85 17.53
N ASP A 72 -21.00 -0.79 18.34
CA ASP A 72 -19.81 -0.01 18.74
C ASP A 72 -18.81 -0.84 19.58
N ASP A 73 -19.25 -1.86 20.29
CA ASP A 73 -18.43 -2.84 21.00
C ASP A 73 -18.01 -4.04 20.14
N GLY A 74 -18.52 -4.12 18.92
CA GLY A 74 -18.17 -5.17 17.97
C GLY A 74 -16.76 -5.01 17.41
N ILE A 75 -16.04 -6.13 17.26
CA ILE A 75 -14.72 -6.16 16.57
C ILE A 75 -14.94 -5.87 15.09
N VAL A 76 -14.29 -4.84 14.57
CA VAL A 76 -14.40 -4.45 13.14
C VAL A 76 -13.29 -5.01 12.28
N LEU A 77 -12.15 -5.34 12.88
CA LEU A 77 -10.95 -5.74 12.15
C LEU A 77 -10.07 -6.64 13.01
N GLN A 78 -9.48 -7.64 12.40
CA GLN A 78 -8.39 -8.41 12.99
C GLN A 78 -7.07 -8.00 12.34
N VAL A 79 -6.16 -7.44 13.10
CA VAL A 79 -4.82 -7.08 12.63
C VAL A 79 -3.80 -8.06 13.23
N ILE A 80 -3.02 -8.69 12.36
CA ILE A 80 -2.01 -9.69 12.72
C ILE A 80 -0.64 -9.16 12.32
N GLY A 81 0.20 -8.86 13.32
CA GLY A 81 1.59 -8.49 13.17
C GLY A 81 2.44 -9.29 14.15
N ALA A 82 3.48 -8.68 14.74
CA ALA A 82 4.17 -9.28 15.88
C ALA A 82 3.22 -9.45 17.08
N ASN A 83 2.28 -8.52 17.24
CA ASN A 83 1.18 -8.60 18.20
C ASN A 83 -0.15 -8.61 17.44
N ALA A 84 -1.12 -9.37 17.94
CA ALA A 84 -2.49 -9.26 17.45
C ALA A 84 -3.14 -7.97 18.00
N TYR A 85 -3.87 -7.27 17.14
CA TYR A 85 -4.62 -6.06 17.49
C TYR A 85 -6.03 -6.18 16.89
N THR A 86 -7.05 -6.18 17.74
CA THR A 86 -8.45 -6.41 17.35
C THR A 86 -9.31 -5.25 17.86
N PRO A 87 -9.29 -4.09 17.16
CA PRO A 87 -10.06 -2.93 17.61
C PRO A 87 -11.56 -3.18 17.52
N THR A 88 -12.28 -2.68 18.51
CA THR A 88 -13.72 -2.47 18.42
C THR A 88 -14.04 -1.31 17.48
N LEU A 89 -15.30 -1.17 17.07
CA LEU A 89 -15.73 -0.04 16.24
C LEU A 89 -15.46 1.29 16.92
N ALA A 90 -15.72 1.38 18.24
CA ALA A 90 -15.45 2.58 19.01
C ALA A 90 -13.95 2.93 19.03
N GLU A 91 -13.08 1.94 19.28
CA GLU A 91 -11.63 2.14 19.25
C GLU A 91 -11.12 2.52 17.85
N PHE A 92 -11.63 1.86 16.80
CA PHE A 92 -11.23 2.16 15.42
C PHE A 92 -11.55 3.60 15.03
N LYS A 93 -12.69 4.15 15.47
CA LYS A 93 -13.07 5.56 15.24
C LYS A 93 -12.12 6.56 15.91
N THR A 94 -11.36 6.17 16.93
CA THR A 94 -10.39 7.04 17.61
C THR A 94 -9.00 7.04 16.97
N LEU A 95 -8.75 6.13 16.02
CA LEU A 95 -7.46 6.06 15.35
C LEU A 95 -7.23 7.27 14.44
N PRO A 96 -5.96 7.71 14.27
CA PRO A 96 -5.64 8.80 13.35
C PRO A 96 -6.01 8.41 11.92
N THR A 97 -6.71 9.31 11.25
CA THR A 97 -7.13 9.16 9.86
C THR A 97 -6.25 9.99 8.93
N ALA A 98 -6.08 9.54 7.71
CA ALA A 98 -5.45 10.28 6.63
C ALA A 98 -6.39 10.37 5.43
N GLU A 99 -6.24 11.42 4.63
CA GLU A 99 -6.96 11.59 3.37
C GLU A 99 -6.06 11.21 2.20
N ILE A 100 -6.57 10.40 1.30
CA ILE A 100 -5.95 10.11 0.01
C ILE A 100 -6.92 10.51 -1.12
N ARG A 101 -6.38 10.83 -2.30
CA ARG A 101 -7.19 11.19 -3.47
C ARG A 101 -6.95 10.22 -4.62
N VAL A 102 -8.00 9.62 -5.12
CA VAL A 102 -7.95 8.66 -6.23
C VAL A 102 -8.97 9.03 -7.29
N GLY A 103 -8.50 9.36 -8.50
CA GLY A 103 -9.40 9.75 -9.59
C GLY A 103 -10.24 11.00 -9.28
N GLY A 104 -9.70 11.95 -8.50
CA GLY A 104 -10.40 13.18 -8.10
C GLY A 104 -11.31 13.01 -6.87
N GLN A 105 -11.57 11.79 -6.40
CA GLN A 105 -12.35 11.52 -5.20
C GLN A 105 -11.46 11.44 -3.96
N ALA A 106 -11.86 12.09 -2.88
CA ALA A 106 -11.19 12.02 -1.59
C ALA A 106 -11.72 10.84 -0.76
N TYR A 107 -10.81 10.12 -0.12
CA TYR A 107 -11.11 9.02 0.79
C TYR A 107 -10.39 9.28 2.11
N SER A 108 -11.13 9.30 3.21
CA SER A 108 -10.56 9.44 4.56
C SER A 108 -10.67 8.13 5.31
N GLY A 109 -9.59 7.71 5.96
CA GLY A 109 -9.56 6.45 6.69
C GLY A 109 -8.27 6.22 7.44
N VAL A 110 -8.18 5.09 8.14
CA VAL A 110 -6.99 4.68 8.89
C VAL A 110 -5.97 4.06 7.94
N THR A 111 -4.72 4.53 7.97
CA THR A 111 -3.66 4.01 7.09
C THR A 111 -3.19 2.62 7.52
N LEU A 112 -2.67 1.83 6.58
CA LEU A 112 -2.01 0.57 6.90
C LEU A 112 -0.76 0.80 7.77
N ALA A 113 -0.08 1.94 7.65
CA ALA A 113 1.03 2.32 8.53
C ALA A 113 0.61 2.36 10.00
N THR A 114 -0.52 3.03 10.30
CA THR A 114 -1.06 3.09 11.66
C THR A 114 -1.38 1.69 12.22
N LEU A 115 -1.96 0.81 11.40
CA LEU A 115 -2.27 -0.56 11.83
C LEU A 115 -1.01 -1.41 12.03
N ALA A 116 -0.01 -1.23 11.17
CA ALA A 116 1.29 -1.89 11.30
C ALA A 116 1.99 -1.47 12.61
N GLU A 117 1.96 -0.19 12.95
CA GLU A 117 2.50 0.33 14.21
C GLU A 117 1.78 -0.26 15.42
N LYS A 118 0.44 -0.27 15.43
CA LYS A 118 -0.37 -0.85 16.51
C LYS A 118 -0.11 -2.35 16.71
N SER A 119 0.09 -3.10 15.63
CA SER A 119 0.39 -4.53 15.67
C SER A 119 1.89 -4.84 15.78
N LYS A 120 2.75 -3.82 15.89
CA LYS A 120 4.22 -3.94 15.92
C LYS A 120 4.76 -4.77 14.75
N ALA A 121 4.22 -4.54 13.56
CA ALA A 121 4.68 -5.23 12.36
C ALA A 121 6.15 -4.92 12.08
N ALA A 122 6.91 -5.92 11.64
CA ALA A 122 8.29 -5.75 11.25
C ALA A 122 8.40 -4.92 9.94
N THR A 123 9.55 -4.29 9.72
CA THR A 123 9.85 -3.65 8.44
C THR A 123 10.10 -4.70 7.35
N GLY A 124 9.77 -4.37 6.10
CA GLY A 124 10.02 -5.25 4.95
C GLY A 124 9.04 -6.42 4.79
N VAL A 125 8.00 -6.50 5.61
CA VAL A 125 6.95 -7.50 5.48
C VAL A 125 5.93 -7.12 4.39
N ALA A 126 5.13 -8.10 3.97
CA ALA A 126 3.96 -7.84 3.12
C ALA A 126 2.70 -7.62 3.98
N ALA A 127 1.81 -6.76 3.50
CA ALA A 127 0.46 -6.62 4.00
C ALA A 127 -0.47 -7.52 3.19
N THR A 128 -1.21 -8.39 3.85
CA THR A 128 -2.28 -9.19 3.27
C THR A 128 -3.60 -8.69 3.84
N LEU A 129 -4.53 -8.29 2.98
CA LEU A 129 -5.85 -7.82 3.36
C LEU A 129 -6.87 -8.86 2.90
N ASP A 130 -7.74 -9.27 3.81
CA ASP A 130 -8.85 -10.19 3.52
C ASP A 130 -10.17 -9.44 3.62
N GLY A 131 -11.06 -9.71 2.68
CA GLY A 131 -12.35 -9.06 2.58
C GLY A 131 -13.16 -9.64 1.44
N VAL A 132 -14.12 -8.87 0.97
CA VAL A 132 -14.99 -9.22 -0.15
C VAL A 132 -14.56 -8.46 -1.39
N ARG A 133 -14.56 -9.10 -2.56
CA ARG A 133 -14.29 -8.44 -3.84
C ARG A 133 -15.33 -7.35 -4.12
N PRO A 134 -15.01 -6.35 -4.96
CA PRO A 134 -15.91 -5.22 -5.23
C PRO A 134 -17.26 -5.64 -5.81
N ASP A 135 -17.33 -6.80 -6.46
CA ASP A 135 -18.58 -7.38 -6.99
C ASP A 135 -19.56 -7.85 -5.87
N GLY A 136 -19.07 -7.87 -4.63
CA GLY A 136 -19.86 -8.27 -3.46
C GLY A 136 -20.18 -9.75 -3.37
N LYS A 137 -19.69 -10.58 -4.29
CA LYS A 137 -20.08 -12.00 -4.44
C LYS A 137 -19.05 -12.98 -3.93
N ARG A 138 -17.79 -12.57 -3.84
CA ARG A 138 -16.69 -13.50 -3.54
C ARG A 138 -15.77 -12.94 -2.46
N GLN A 139 -15.31 -13.82 -1.59
CA GLN A 139 -14.19 -13.53 -0.72
C GLN A 139 -12.94 -13.28 -1.57
N GLY A 140 -12.06 -12.42 -1.09
CA GLY A 140 -10.80 -12.12 -1.76
C GLY A 140 -9.73 -11.77 -0.76
N ALA A 141 -8.49 -12.04 -1.14
CA ALA A 141 -7.33 -11.58 -0.44
C ALA A 141 -6.42 -10.86 -1.43
N VAL A 142 -5.77 -9.81 -0.97
CA VAL A 142 -4.75 -9.10 -1.75
C VAL A 142 -3.51 -8.93 -0.89
N ARG A 143 -2.34 -9.10 -1.51
CA ARG A 143 -1.05 -9.04 -0.82
C ARG A 143 -0.10 -8.11 -1.56
N PHE A 144 0.49 -7.17 -0.82
CA PHE A 144 1.44 -6.19 -1.34
C PHE A 144 2.58 -5.95 -0.36
N PRO A 145 3.76 -5.51 -0.82
CA PRO A 145 4.82 -5.05 0.06
C PRO A 145 4.31 -3.89 0.93
N LEU A 146 4.48 -3.98 2.25
CA LEU A 146 4.01 -2.96 3.18
C LEU A 146 4.60 -1.59 2.86
N GLY A 147 5.88 -1.53 2.46
CA GLY A 147 6.55 -0.28 2.10
C GLY A 147 5.85 0.52 1.01
N ASP A 148 5.19 -0.16 0.07
CA ASP A 148 4.51 0.49 -1.06
C ASP A 148 3.10 0.97 -0.70
N VAL A 149 2.43 0.27 0.22
CA VAL A 149 1.02 0.50 0.53
C VAL A 149 0.76 1.15 1.89
N ALA A 150 1.77 1.26 2.75
CA ALA A 150 1.62 1.70 4.13
C ALA A 150 0.93 3.06 4.29
N SER A 151 1.38 4.07 3.54
CA SER A 151 0.85 5.44 3.57
C SER A 151 -0.11 5.76 2.42
N THR A 152 -0.14 4.91 1.39
CA THR A 152 -0.92 5.10 0.16
C THR A 152 -2.25 4.37 0.18
N THR A 153 -2.50 3.59 1.23
CA THR A 153 -3.72 2.79 1.41
C THR A 153 -4.37 3.11 2.74
N VAL A 154 -5.67 3.36 2.69
CA VAL A 154 -6.49 3.62 3.88
C VAL A 154 -7.65 2.62 3.96
N LEU A 155 -8.03 2.27 5.18
CA LEU A 155 -9.28 1.58 5.47
C LEU A 155 -10.35 2.62 5.81
N VAL A 156 -11.31 2.74 4.92
CA VAL A 156 -12.43 3.68 5.01
C VAL A 156 -13.57 3.00 5.77
N LEU A 157 -14.03 3.67 6.82
CA LEU A 157 -15.17 3.20 7.62
C LEU A 157 -16.49 3.65 6.98
N ALA A 158 -17.33 2.69 6.65
CA ALA A 158 -18.69 2.94 6.15
C ALA A 158 -19.67 3.21 7.32
N PRO A 159 -20.85 3.82 7.06
CA PRO A 159 -21.83 4.13 8.09
C PRO A 159 -22.40 2.91 8.83
N ASP A 160 -22.34 1.73 8.22
CA ASP A 160 -22.73 0.45 8.80
C ASP A 160 -21.65 -0.19 9.69
N GLY A 161 -20.50 0.46 9.83
CA GLY A 161 -19.37 -0.03 10.61
C GLY A 161 -18.43 -0.98 9.84
N GLN A 162 -18.67 -1.18 8.54
CA GLN A 162 -17.81 -2.02 7.71
C GLN A 162 -16.63 -1.24 7.13
N LEU A 163 -15.54 -1.93 6.84
CA LEU A 163 -14.32 -1.33 6.32
C LEU A 163 -14.15 -1.65 4.84
N SER A 164 -13.69 -0.66 4.08
CA SER A 164 -13.34 -0.81 2.66
C SER A 164 -11.92 -0.30 2.40
N VAL A 165 -11.24 -0.88 1.43
CA VAL A 165 -9.91 -0.42 0.98
C VAL A 165 -10.09 0.75 0.02
N ALA A 166 -9.31 1.80 0.21
CA ALA A 166 -9.02 2.79 -0.81
C ALA A 166 -7.50 2.99 -0.90
N SER A 167 -6.95 3.07 -2.11
CA SER A 167 -5.51 3.16 -2.32
C SER A 167 -5.19 3.95 -3.57
N THR A 168 -4.10 4.71 -3.53
CA THR A 168 -3.52 5.33 -4.74
C THR A 168 -2.60 4.37 -5.48
N TRP A 169 -2.17 3.29 -4.84
CA TRP A 169 -1.23 2.31 -5.38
C TRP A 169 -1.91 1.02 -5.86
N ILE A 170 -2.92 0.54 -5.11
CA ILE A 170 -3.67 -0.67 -5.48
C ILE A 170 -4.71 -0.32 -6.55
N PRO A 171 -4.77 -1.03 -7.69
CA PRO A 171 -5.82 -0.85 -8.69
C PRO A 171 -7.22 -1.01 -8.09
N LYS A 172 -8.19 -0.19 -8.54
CA LYS A 172 -9.56 -0.20 -8.00
C LYS A 172 -10.24 -1.56 -8.10
N GLU A 173 -9.92 -2.34 -9.11
CA GLU A 173 -10.44 -3.68 -9.37
C GLU A 173 -10.01 -4.69 -8.28
N GLN A 174 -8.96 -4.36 -7.54
CA GLN A 174 -8.43 -5.17 -6.44
C GLN A 174 -8.82 -4.61 -5.05
N TRP A 175 -9.54 -3.51 -4.99
CA TRP A 175 -10.04 -2.99 -3.72
C TRP A 175 -11.00 -4.00 -3.11
N LEU A 176 -10.93 -4.12 -1.80
CA LEU A 176 -11.81 -4.99 -1.05
C LEU A 176 -12.84 -4.15 -0.31
N ILE A 177 -14.05 -4.67 -0.24
CA ILE A 177 -15.11 -4.20 0.66
C ILE A 177 -15.27 -5.20 1.80
N ARG A 178 -15.87 -4.77 2.91
CA ARG A 178 -16.03 -5.64 4.09
C ARG A 178 -14.72 -6.32 4.51
N VAL A 179 -13.66 -5.51 4.66
CA VAL A 179 -12.37 -6.00 5.12
C VAL A 179 -12.51 -6.50 6.55
N THR A 180 -12.08 -7.74 6.79
CA THR A 180 -12.20 -8.41 8.09
C THR A 180 -10.85 -8.64 8.75
N SER A 181 -9.80 -8.78 7.95
CA SER A 181 -8.45 -8.94 8.50
C SER A 181 -7.37 -8.26 7.69
N VAL A 182 -6.29 -7.89 8.40
CA VAL A 182 -5.03 -7.41 7.83
C VAL A 182 -3.90 -8.16 8.50
N ALA A 183 -3.08 -8.88 7.73
CA ALA A 183 -1.93 -9.60 8.23
C ALA A 183 -0.64 -9.01 7.67
N PHE A 184 0.32 -8.72 8.54
CA PHE A 184 1.66 -8.24 8.21
C PHE A 184 2.67 -9.39 8.39
N ARG A 185 3.13 -9.99 7.26
CA ARG A 185 4.02 -11.17 7.25
C ARG A 185 5.06 -11.11 6.14
#